data_cc534ca5f117ba8f3995ac506e2209db
#
_entry.id   cc534ca5f117ba8f3995ac506e2209db
#
_cell.length_a   1.000
_cell.length_b   1.000
_cell.length_c   1.000
_cell.angle_alpha   90.00
_cell.angle_beta   90.00
_cell.angle_gamma   90.00
#
_symmetry.space_group_name_H-M   'P 1'
#
loop_
_entity.id
_entity.type
_entity.pdbx_description
1 polymer ?
#
loop_
_entity_poly.entity_id
_entity_poly.type
_entity_poly.pdbx_seq_one_letter_code
_entity_poly.pdbx_strand_id
1 'polypeptide(L)'
;RLDALFLQWVDEIEKTINDFLYAYDGKNYYQVYSFKDNVNASLSEALSVNALNDISDYVASAENNNTFHKVITDVPGIVTYYTDGFENVTVDNFTAAMFDESNYSKNDLKTNPAIQAGSPEYKLIDSEYWNIIVPVPDATAESLKDDDTIKIRFLKDAKEAYATYSIVGRDGQQYLI
;
A
#
# COMPACT_ATOMS: atom_id res chain seq x y z
N ARG A 1 6.29 4.21 -31.29
CA ARG A 1 5.35 4.20 -30.15
C ARG A 1 6.03 3.80 -28.85
N LEU A 2 6.90 2.80 -28.88
CA LEU A 2 7.75 2.37 -27.74
C LEU A 2 8.72 3.47 -27.30
N ASP A 3 9.35 4.14 -28.26
CA ASP A 3 10.30 5.22 -27.99
C ASP A 3 9.66 6.40 -27.24
N ALA A 4 8.39 6.73 -27.53
CA ALA A 4 7.69 7.83 -26.87
C ALA A 4 7.33 7.50 -25.41
N LEU A 5 6.89 6.25 -25.12
CA LEU A 5 6.62 5.79 -23.78
C LEU A 5 7.91 5.68 -22.95
N PHE A 6 8.97 5.15 -23.55
CA PHE A 6 10.27 5.07 -22.88
C PHE A 6 10.80 6.46 -22.51
N LEU A 7 10.71 7.43 -23.43
CA LEU A 7 11.10 8.82 -23.14
C LEU A 7 10.25 9.42 -22.02
N GLN A 8 8.95 9.17 -22.00
CA GLN A 8 8.08 9.64 -20.91
C GLN A 8 8.51 9.11 -19.53
N TRP A 9 8.90 7.83 -19.44
CA TRP A 9 9.40 7.26 -18.19
C TRP A 9 10.77 7.79 -17.79
N VAL A 10 11.65 8.03 -18.74
CA VAL A 10 12.93 8.67 -18.47
C VAL A 10 12.69 10.06 -17.88
N ASP A 11 11.79 10.85 -18.48
CA ASP A 11 11.42 12.18 -17.99
C ASP A 11 10.80 12.12 -16.58
N GLU A 12 9.96 11.13 -16.29
CA GLU A 12 9.36 10.92 -14.95
C GLU A 12 10.41 10.55 -13.89
N ILE A 13 11.34 9.67 -14.24
CA ILE A 13 12.45 9.29 -13.35
C ILE A 13 13.38 10.48 -13.13
N GLU A 14 13.74 11.23 -14.16
CA GLU A 14 14.56 12.44 -14.05
C GLU A 14 13.88 13.50 -13.17
N LYS A 15 12.57 13.67 -13.33
CA LYS A 15 11.79 14.57 -12.46
C LYS A 15 11.84 14.11 -11.02
N THR A 16 11.62 12.83 -10.75
CA THR A 16 11.67 12.25 -9.39
C THR A 16 13.04 12.45 -8.75
N ILE A 17 14.13 12.28 -9.52
CA ILE A 17 15.49 12.54 -9.07
C ILE A 17 15.69 14.02 -8.74
N ASN A 18 15.27 14.92 -9.61
CA ASN A 18 15.42 16.34 -9.43
C ASN A 18 14.61 16.85 -8.22
N ASP A 19 13.38 16.41 -8.06
CA ASP A 19 12.52 16.75 -6.94
C ASP A 19 13.15 16.28 -5.61
N PHE A 20 13.74 15.08 -5.59
CA PHE A 20 14.48 14.59 -4.43
C PHE A 20 15.72 15.44 -4.13
N LEU A 21 16.55 15.72 -5.13
CA LEU A 21 17.76 16.54 -4.94
C LEU A 21 17.46 17.95 -4.44
N TYR A 22 16.32 18.51 -4.86
CA TYR A 22 15.89 19.84 -4.42
C TYR A 22 15.34 19.84 -2.98
N ALA A 23 14.67 18.77 -2.57
CA ALA A 23 14.00 18.67 -1.27
C ALA A 23 14.87 18.05 -0.18
N TYR A 24 15.98 17.38 -0.54
CA TYR A 24 16.80 16.65 0.41
C TYR A 24 17.69 17.56 1.24
N ASP A 25 17.47 17.56 2.55
CA ASP A 25 18.22 18.41 3.51
C ASP A 25 19.33 17.68 4.28
N GLY A 26 19.53 16.39 4.04
CA GLY A 26 20.51 15.54 4.71
C GLY A 26 20.16 15.15 6.15
N LYS A 27 19.02 15.59 6.66
CA LYS A 27 18.60 15.33 8.05
C LYS A 27 17.51 14.27 8.16
N ASN A 28 16.85 13.98 7.05
CA ASN A 28 15.71 13.07 7.02
C ASN A 28 15.99 11.83 6.16
N TYR A 29 16.48 10.77 6.80
CA TYR A 29 16.79 9.50 6.13
C TYR A 29 15.59 8.84 5.46
N TYR A 30 14.36 9.10 5.92
CA TYR A 30 13.15 8.56 5.32
C TYR A 30 12.91 9.07 3.89
N GLN A 31 13.39 10.27 3.56
CA GLN A 31 13.32 10.79 2.19
C GLN A 31 14.10 9.92 1.21
N VAL A 32 15.23 9.35 1.64
CA VAL A 32 16.05 8.44 0.82
C VAL A 32 15.31 7.15 0.52
N TYR A 33 14.63 6.57 1.52
CA TYR A 33 13.84 5.36 1.33
C TYR A 33 12.64 5.60 0.42
N SER A 34 11.89 6.68 0.64
CA SER A 34 10.76 7.05 -0.23
C SER A 34 11.21 7.29 -1.67
N PHE A 35 12.32 7.98 -1.87
CA PHE A 35 12.91 8.19 -3.18
C PHE A 35 13.27 6.86 -3.87
N LYS A 36 13.98 5.97 -3.16
CA LYS A 36 14.34 4.64 -3.66
C LYS A 36 13.09 3.84 -4.06
N ASP A 37 12.07 3.84 -3.21
CA ASP A 37 10.83 3.11 -3.47
C ASP A 37 10.09 3.67 -4.68
N ASN A 38 10.03 5.00 -4.84
CA ASN A 38 9.40 5.65 -5.98
C ASN A 38 10.12 5.32 -7.29
N VAL A 39 11.46 5.41 -7.31
CA VAL A 39 12.26 5.07 -8.51
C VAL A 39 12.11 3.59 -8.86
N ASN A 40 12.14 2.70 -7.87
CA ASN A 40 11.95 1.27 -8.11
C ASN A 40 10.54 0.95 -8.64
N ALA A 41 9.51 1.63 -8.13
CA ALA A 41 8.14 1.47 -8.61
C ALA A 41 8.01 1.90 -10.08
N SER A 42 8.49 3.10 -10.43
CA SER A 42 8.47 3.60 -11.81
C SER A 42 9.25 2.69 -12.77
N LEU A 43 10.42 2.20 -12.34
CA LEU A 43 11.21 1.28 -13.15
C LEU A 43 10.49 -0.07 -13.36
N SER A 44 9.89 -0.62 -12.31
CA SER A 44 9.15 -1.88 -12.39
C SER A 44 7.92 -1.76 -13.30
N GLU A 45 7.22 -0.63 -13.24
CA GLU A 45 6.10 -0.34 -14.13
C GLU A 45 6.56 -0.26 -15.59
N ALA A 46 7.61 0.50 -15.87
CA ALA A 46 8.20 0.62 -17.20
C ALA A 46 8.59 -0.75 -17.79
N LEU A 47 9.28 -1.58 -17.01
CA LEU A 47 9.69 -2.92 -17.44
C LEU A 47 8.47 -3.84 -17.69
N SER A 48 7.44 -3.74 -16.85
CA SER A 48 6.23 -4.56 -17.00
C SER A 48 5.45 -4.21 -18.24
N VAL A 49 5.27 -2.92 -18.55
CA VAL A 49 4.56 -2.48 -19.77
C VAL A 49 5.33 -2.83 -21.03
N ASN A 50 6.66 -2.70 -21.03
CA ASN A 50 7.49 -3.13 -22.16
C ASN A 50 7.37 -4.64 -22.40
N ALA A 51 7.49 -5.44 -21.36
CA ALA A 51 7.35 -6.90 -21.48
C ALA A 51 5.97 -7.31 -22.00
N LEU A 52 4.89 -6.65 -21.57
CA LEU A 52 3.54 -6.91 -22.07
C LEU A 52 3.37 -6.51 -23.53
N ASN A 53 3.96 -5.40 -23.97
CA ASN A 53 3.91 -4.98 -25.37
C ASN A 53 4.66 -5.95 -26.29
N ASP A 54 5.82 -6.46 -25.86
CA ASP A 54 6.63 -7.40 -26.64
C ASP A 54 5.95 -8.76 -26.85
N ILE A 55 5.04 -9.14 -25.92
CA ILE A 55 4.32 -10.42 -25.99
C ILE A 55 2.83 -10.26 -26.35
N SER A 56 2.38 -9.07 -26.73
CA SER A 56 0.96 -8.76 -26.96
C SER A 56 0.28 -9.71 -27.96
N ASP A 57 0.94 -10.01 -29.08
CA ASP A 57 0.41 -10.91 -30.09
C ASP A 57 0.37 -12.36 -29.61
N TYR A 58 1.34 -12.76 -28.80
CA TYR A 58 1.37 -14.08 -28.17
C TYR A 58 0.27 -14.21 -27.12
N VAL A 59 0.06 -13.20 -26.29
CA VAL A 59 -1.01 -13.16 -25.28
C VAL A 59 -2.38 -13.27 -25.95
N ALA A 60 -2.63 -12.48 -27.03
CA ALA A 60 -3.88 -12.54 -27.78
C ALA A 60 -4.14 -13.94 -28.38
N SER A 61 -3.10 -14.58 -28.90
CA SER A 61 -3.18 -15.96 -29.39
C SER A 61 -3.46 -16.97 -28.26
N ALA A 62 -2.84 -16.79 -27.11
CA ALA A 62 -3.02 -17.64 -25.94
C ALA A 62 -4.41 -17.49 -25.32
N GLU A 63 -4.98 -16.27 -25.29
CA GLU A 63 -6.36 -16.02 -24.90
C GLU A 63 -7.34 -16.77 -25.81
N ASN A 64 -7.16 -16.72 -27.14
CA ASN A 64 -8.00 -17.41 -28.09
C ASN A 64 -7.92 -18.93 -27.93
N ASN A 65 -6.80 -19.48 -27.53
CA ASN A 65 -6.60 -20.90 -27.26
C ASN A 65 -6.97 -21.34 -25.84
N ASN A 66 -7.50 -20.45 -25.02
CA ASN A 66 -7.85 -20.68 -23.61
C ASN A 66 -6.68 -21.17 -22.74
N THR A 67 -5.45 -20.73 -23.07
CA THR A 67 -4.22 -21.05 -22.33
C THR A 67 -3.71 -19.86 -21.51
N PHE A 68 -4.37 -18.70 -21.65
CA PHE A 68 -4.12 -17.48 -20.90
C PHE A 68 -5.45 -16.91 -20.43
N HIS A 69 -5.52 -16.54 -19.16
CA HIS A 69 -6.71 -15.93 -18.57
C HIS A 69 -6.36 -14.55 -18.02
N LYS A 70 -7.05 -13.54 -18.52
CA LYS A 70 -6.92 -12.17 -18.04
C LYS A 70 -7.91 -11.97 -16.90
N VAL A 71 -7.40 -11.65 -15.72
CA VAL A 71 -8.22 -11.27 -14.57
C VAL A 71 -8.40 -9.76 -14.59
N ILE A 72 -9.65 -9.32 -14.62
CA ILE A 72 -10.03 -7.90 -14.61
C ILE A 72 -10.78 -7.63 -13.31
N THR A 73 -10.42 -6.56 -12.62
CA THR A 73 -11.14 -6.15 -11.41
C THR A 73 -12.47 -5.49 -11.78
N ASP A 74 -13.52 -5.75 -10.99
CA ASP A 74 -14.86 -5.17 -11.22
C ASP A 74 -14.91 -3.67 -10.88
N VAL A 75 -13.99 -3.20 -10.04
CA VAL A 75 -13.89 -1.82 -9.59
C VAL A 75 -12.45 -1.31 -9.70
N PRO A 76 -12.24 -0.01 -9.91
CA PRO A 76 -10.92 0.58 -9.87
C PRO A 76 -10.35 0.54 -8.46
N GLY A 77 -9.02 0.43 -8.33
CA GLY A 77 -8.35 0.41 -7.04
C GLY A 77 -6.86 0.19 -7.15
N ILE A 78 -6.20 0.04 -6.01
CA ILE A 78 -4.78 -0.25 -5.91
C ILE A 78 -4.60 -1.75 -5.70
N VAL A 79 -3.90 -2.40 -6.63
CA VAL A 79 -3.54 -3.81 -6.51
C VAL A 79 -2.27 -3.95 -5.66
N THR A 80 -2.33 -4.81 -4.66
CA THR A 80 -1.16 -5.24 -3.88
C THR A 80 -1.10 -6.76 -3.84
N TYR A 81 0.12 -7.28 -3.84
CA TYR A 81 0.40 -8.72 -3.78
C TYR A 81 0.86 -9.17 -2.40
N TYR A 82 0.50 -8.41 -1.38
CA TYR A 82 0.80 -8.75 0.01
C TYR A 82 -0.48 -8.91 0.80
N THR A 83 -0.55 -9.97 1.59
CA THR A 83 -1.58 -10.17 2.61
C THR A 83 -0.92 -10.35 3.97
N ASP A 84 -1.63 -10.02 5.02
CA ASP A 84 -1.15 -10.12 6.41
C ASP A 84 -2.11 -10.88 7.34
N GLY A 85 -3.24 -11.36 6.80
CA GLY A 85 -4.26 -12.06 7.57
C GLY A 85 -5.27 -11.12 8.26
N PHE A 86 -5.08 -9.81 8.14
CA PHE A 86 -5.96 -8.80 8.73
C PHE A 86 -6.93 -8.16 7.73
N GLU A 87 -7.07 -8.73 6.53
CA GLU A 87 -7.90 -8.18 5.46
C GLU A 87 -9.38 -8.01 5.85
N ASN A 88 -9.87 -8.80 6.81
CA ASN A 88 -11.25 -8.73 7.30
C ASN A 88 -11.37 -8.00 8.64
N VAL A 89 -10.29 -7.37 9.11
CA VAL A 89 -10.32 -6.60 10.35
C VAL A 89 -10.97 -5.24 10.12
N THR A 90 -11.88 -4.90 11.00
CA THR A 90 -12.61 -3.64 11.00
C THR A 90 -12.53 -2.99 12.37
N VAL A 91 -12.99 -1.75 12.47
CA VAL A 91 -13.11 -1.04 13.75
C VAL A 91 -14.05 -1.75 14.75
N ASP A 92 -14.93 -2.64 14.25
CA ASP A 92 -15.90 -3.35 15.08
C ASP A 92 -15.37 -4.70 15.60
N ASN A 93 -14.43 -5.34 14.90
CA ASN A 93 -14.01 -6.71 15.22
C ASN A 93 -12.53 -6.86 15.60
N PHE A 94 -11.74 -5.80 15.67
CA PHE A 94 -10.35 -5.90 16.12
C PHE A 94 -10.26 -6.37 17.59
N THR A 95 -9.14 -7.00 17.96
CA THR A 95 -8.86 -7.47 19.32
C THR A 95 -7.48 -7.04 19.77
N ALA A 96 -7.24 -7.03 21.08
CA ALA A 96 -5.93 -6.69 21.65
C ALA A 96 -4.80 -7.60 21.13
N ALA A 97 -5.09 -8.88 20.88
CA ALA A 97 -4.11 -9.83 20.36
C ALA A 97 -3.57 -9.47 18.96
N MET A 98 -4.28 -8.66 18.18
CA MET A 98 -3.82 -8.22 16.84
C MET A 98 -2.68 -7.21 16.90
N PHE A 99 -2.41 -6.61 18.06
CA PHE A 99 -1.30 -5.69 18.28
C PHE A 99 -0.01 -6.38 18.75
N ASP A 100 -0.04 -7.69 18.92
CA ASP A 100 1.15 -8.46 19.19
C ASP A 100 1.89 -8.74 17.87
N GLU A 101 3.12 -8.23 17.76
CA GLU A 101 3.96 -8.38 16.56
C GLU A 101 4.19 -9.84 16.17
N SER A 102 4.13 -10.77 17.16
CA SER A 102 4.27 -12.21 16.89
C SER A 102 3.11 -12.79 16.06
N ASN A 103 1.96 -12.12 16.05
CA ASN A 103 0.78 -12.51 15.28
C ASN A 103 0.76 -11.90 13.86
N TYR A 104 1.72 -11.02 13.55
CA TYR A 104 1.82 -10.40 12.24
C TYR A 104 2.69 -11.24 11.30
N SER A 105 2.14 -11.64 10.16
CA SER A 105 2.88 -12.39 9.15
C SER A 105 2.54 -11.86 7.75
N LYS A 106 3.49 -11.17 7.14
CA LYS A 106 3.36 -10.69 5.76
C LYS A 106 3.59 -11.85 4.79
N ASN A 107 2.59 -12.14 3.96
CA ASN A 107 2.65 -13.14 2.93
C ASN A 107 2.76 -12.48 1.54
N ASP A 108 3.76 -12.86 0.75
CA ASP A 108 3.95 -12.39 -0.61
C ASP A 108 3.31 -13.37 -1.59
N LEU A 109 2.23 -12.94 -2.24
CA LEU A 109 1.45 -13.75 -3.18
C LEU A 109 2.18 -14.02 -4.50
N LYS A 110 3.18 -13.20 -4.86
CA LYS A 110 3.98 -13.38 -6.09
C LYS A 110 4.95 -14.56 -6.01
N THR A 111 5.25 -15.04 -4.81
CA THR A 111 6.20 -16.16 -4.63
C THR A 111 5.61 -17.52 -4.95
N ASN A 112 4.29 -17.62 -5.11
CA ASN A 112 3.62 -18.87 -5.42
C ASN A 112 3.69 -19.16 -6.92
N PRO A 113 4.41 -20.19 -7.38
CA PRO A 113 4.55 -20.51 -8.81
C PRO A 113 3.26 -21.06 -9.44
N ALA A 114 2.32 -21.52 -8.61
CA ALA A 114 1.01 -22.02 -9.04
C ALA A 114 -0.06 -21.56 -8.06
N ILE A 115 -1.09 -20.91 -8.59
CA ILE A 115 -2.23 -20.45 -7.82
C ILE A 115 -3.23 -21.60 -7.75
N GLN A 116 -3.66 -21.95 -6.55
CA GLN A 116 -4.68 -22.96 -6.34
C GLN A 116 -6.07 -22.34 -6.27
N ALA A 117 -7.07 -23.06 -6.72
CA ALA A 117 -8.46 -22.59 -6.65
C ALA A 117 -8.85 -22.23 -5.20
N GLY A 118 -9.35 -21.02 -5.02
CA GLY A 118 -9.72 -20.47 -3.72
C GLY A 118 -8.58 -19.75 -2.95
N SER A 119 -7.35 -19.75 -3.48
CA SER A 119 -6.27 -18.96 -2.92
C SER A 119 -6.31 -17.51 -3.46
N PRO A 120 -5.96 -16.51 -2.65
CA PRO A 120 -5.89 -15.13 -3.12
C PRO A 120 -4.73 -14.96 -4.10
N GLU A 121 -4.98 -14.27 -5.20
CA GLU A 121 -3.96 -13.90 -6.20
C GLU A 121 -3.42 -12.50 -5.97
N TYR A 122 -4.28 -11.62 -5.49
CA TYR A 122 -3.97 -10.22 -5.16
C TYR A 122 -4.97 -9.70 -4.12
N LYS A 123 -4.65 -8.55 -3.57
CA LYS A 123 -5.53 -7.75 -2.71
C LYS A 123 -5.84 -6.44 -3.43
N LEU A 124 -7.09 -6.09 -3.56
CA LEU A 124 -7.55 -4.84 -4.14
C LEU A 124 -7.95 -3.87 -3.02
N ILE A 125 -7.35 -2.68 -3.02
CA ILE A 125 -7.75 -1.58 -2.17
C ILE A 125 -8.62 -0.66 -3.02
N ASP A 126 -9.91 -0.70 -2.79
CA ASP A 126 -10.94 -0.04 -3.60
C ASP A 126 -11.56 1.20 -2.94
N SER A 127 -11.06 1.58 -1.77
CA SER A 127 -11.55 2.72 -1.00
C SER A 127 -10.42 3.64 -0.57
N GLU A 128 -10.69 4.94 -0.59
CA GLU A 128 -9.82 5.98 -0.01
C GLU A 128 -10.03 6.15 1.50
N TYR A 129 -11.09 5.55 2.05
CA TYR A 129 -11.39 5.59 3.48
C TYR A 129 -10.63 4.49 4.21
N TRP A 130 -9.91 4.89 5.24
CA TRP A 130 -9.15 3.98 6.09
C TRP A 130 -9.12 4.48 7.53
N ASN A 131 -8.89 3.58 8.46
CA ASN A 131 -8.79 3.89 9.88
C ASN A 131 -7.42 3.45 10.40
N ILE A 132 -6.93 4.16 11.40
CA ILE A 132 -5.78 3.76 12.19
C ILE A 132 -6.28 3.43 13.59
N ILE A 133 -5.98 2.24 14.09
CA ILE A 133 -6.32 1.82 15.45
C ILE A 133 -5.01 1.81 16.24
N VAL A 134 -4.97 2.57 17.33
CA VAL A 134 -3.76 2.72 18.16
C VAL A 134 -4.10 2.45 19.63
N PRO A 135 -3.44 1.48 20.27
CA PRO A 135 -3.56 1.32 21.73
C PRO A 135 -2.95 2.53 22.44
N VAL A 136 -3.65 3.08 23.41
CA VAL A 136 -3.19 4.23 24.19
C VAL A 136 -3.35 3.98 25.69
N PRO A 137 -2.46 4.53 26.53
CA PRO A 137 -2.65 4.51 27.99
C PRO A 137 -3.93 5.23 28.41
N ASP A 138 -4.56 4.81 29.53
CA ASP A 138 -5.75 5.45 30.06
C ASP A 138 -5.58 6.96 30.28
N ALA A 139 -4.41 7.38 30.77
CA ALA A 139 -4.12 8.81 30.97
C ALA A 139 -4.12 9.61 29.65
N THR A 140 -3.69 8.99 28.54
CA THR A 140 -3.74 9.61 27.21
C THR A 140 -5.16 9.67 26.70
N ALA A 141 -5.93 8.59 26.85
CA ALA A 141 -7.34 8.56 26.47
C ALA A 141 -8.12 9.64 27.25
N GLU A 142 -7.89 9.76 28.55
CA GLU A 142 -8.53 10.78 29.39
C GLU A 142 -8.18 12.21 28.95
N SER A 143 -6.93 12.46 28.56
CA SER A 143 -6.49 13.79 28.11
C SER A 143 -7.08 14.21 26.76
N LEU A 144 -7.52 13.24 25.95
CA LEU A 144 -8.04 13.45 24.60
C LEU A 144 -9.57 13.40 24.53
N LYS A 145 -10.26 13.12 25.62
CA LYS A 145 -11.71 12.88 25.60
C LYS A 145 -12.56 14.08 25.19
N ASP A 146 -12.03 15.29 25.39
CA ASP A 146 -12.74 16.55 25.12
C ASP A 146 -12.36 17.15 23.75
N ASP A 147 -11.48 16.50 23.00
CA ASP A 147 -11.06 16.90 21.65
C ASP A 147 -11.72 16.01 20.60
N ASP A 148 -12.02 16.59 19.44
CA ASP A 148 -12.65 15.87 18.31
C ASP A 148 -11.66 15.52 17.20
N THR A 149 -10.47 16.13 17.21
CA THR A 149 -9.46 15.98 16.16
C THR A 149 -8.07 15.82 16.72
N ILE A 150 -7.26 15.03 16.01
CA ILE A 150 -5.85 14.84 16.32
C ILE A 150 -5.00 15.10 15.09
N LYS A 151 -3.81 15.66 15.32
CA LYS A 151 -2.81 15.84 14.27
C LYS A 151 -1.94 14.60 14.16
N ILE A 152 -1.92 14.00 12.98
CA ILE A 152 -1.10 12.84 12.67
C ILE A 152 0.07 13.28 11.81
N ARG A 153 1.25 12.74 12.08
CA ARG A 153 2.45 12.93 11.26
C ARG A 153 2.92 11.58 10.74
N PHE A 154 2.99 11.47 9.41
CA PHE A 154 3.54 10.30 8.75
C PHE A 154 5.07 10.40 8.77
N LEU A 155 5.73 9.42 9.41
CA LEU A 155 7.20 9.45 9.56
C LEU A 155 7.93 9.23 8.24
N LYS A 156 7.31 8.55 7.28
CA LYS A 156 7.92 8.24 5.98
C LYS A 156 8.26 9.48 5.17
N ASP A 157 7.38 10.48 5.13
CA ASP A 157 7.51 11.67 4.31
C ASP A 157 7.32 12.99 5.08
N ALA A 158 7.19 12.88 6.42
CA ALA A 158 6.94 13.98 7.34
C ALA A 158 5.67 14.80 7.05
N LYS A 159 4.75 14.26 6.21
CA LYS A 159 3.46 14.88 5.97
C LYS A 159 2.59 14.84 7.21
N GLU A 160 1.79 15.88 7.38
CA GLU A 160 0.87 16.04 8.50
C GLU A 160 -0.56 16.09 7.98
N ALA A 161 -1.47 15.46 8.71
CA ALA A 161 -2.90 15.49 8.45
C ALA A 161 -3.67 15.64 9.76
N TYR A 162 -4.87 16.19 9.68
CA TYR A 162 -5.82 16.16 10.78
C TYR A 162 -6.80 15.02 10.56
N ALA A 163 -7.08 14.26 11.61
CA ALA A 163 -8.06 13.19 11.61
C ALA A 163 -9.08 13.40 12.75
N THR A 164 -10.30 13.02 12.50
CA THR A 164 -11.27 12.80 13.58
C THR A 164 -10.94 11.48 14.26
N TYR A 165 -11.25 11.35 15.52
CA TYR A 165 -11.03 10.11 16.25
C TYR A 165 -12.16 9.81 17.25
N SER A 166 -12.19 8.57 17.68
CA SER A 166 -13.00 8.11 18.81
C SER A 166 -12.14 7.30 19.77
N ILE A 167 -12.52 7.28 21.04
CA ILE A 167 -11.87 6.48 22.06
C ILE A 167 -12.76 5.28 22.37
N VAL A 168 -12.20 4.09 22.22
CA VAL A 168 -12.91 2.82 22.45
C VAL A 168 -12.15 1.97 23.44
N GLY A 169 -12.82 1.56 24.51
CA GLY A 169 -12.30 0.57 25.45
C GLY A 169 -12.60 -0.85 24.96
N ARG A 170 -11.59 -1.70 24.84
CA ARG A 170 -11.72 -3.11 24.48
C ARG A 170 -10.66 -3.95 25.15
N ASP A 171 -11.05 -5.12 25.65
CA ASP A 171 -10.14 -6.09 26.31
C ASP A 171 -9.31 -5.48 27.45
N GLY A 172 -9.85 -4.48 28.17
CA GLY A 172 -9.15 -3.78 29.25
C GLY A 172 -8.12 -2.75 28.80
N GLN A 173 -8.09 -2.39 27.52
CA GLN A 173 -7.21 -1.42 26.91
C GLN A 173 -8.00 -0.32 26.21
N GLN A 174 -7.50 0.91 26.21
CA GLN A 174 -8.05 2.02 25.41
C GLN A 174 -7.40 2.09 24.03
N TYR A 175 -8.20 2.44 23.04
CA TYR A 175 -7.77 2.61 21.65
C TYR A 175 -8.29 3.93 21.09
N LEU A 176 -7.45 4.60 20.33
CA LEU A 176 -7.84 5.65 19.40
C LEU A 176 -8.12 5.01 18.03
N ILE A 177 -9.25 5.36 17.41
CA ILE A 177 -9.64 4.89 16.09
C ILE A 177 -9.90 6.10 15.19
#